data_46963505ab159ef5dc8ac68d6ab4a4f2
#
_entry.id   46963505ab159ef5dc8ac68d6ab4a4f2
#
_cell.length_a   1.000
_cell.length_b   1.000
_cell.length_c   1.000
_cell.angle_alpha   90.00
_cell.angle_beta   90.00
_cell.angle_gamma   90.00
#
_symmetry.space_group_name_H-M   'P 1'
#
loop_
_entity.id
_entity.type
_entity.pdbx_description
1 polymer ?
#
loop_
_entity_poly.entity_id
_entity_poly.type
_entity_poly.pdbx_seq_one_letter_code
_entity_poly.pdbx_strand_id
1 'polypeptide(L)'
;MAIKKYGPTTPGRRGMTVTDYSVLSKVAPERSLLEPMKKHSGRNNTGRITVRHHGGGNRTKYRVIDFKRQKLDVPATVKTIEYDPNRSAFICLIEYTDGVKSYIICPEGLKVGDTVISGATADIKPGNCLPFENIPVGTILHNIELYPGRGAQLVRSAGNMAQLMAKENGYALIRLPSGEMRNVPLNCTAVIGQVSNIDHENVNLGKAGRKRHMSVRPGSRGSVMNPNDHPHGGGEGRAPIGHSGPMTPWGKPALGLKTRKHHKRSDKLIVKRAGK
;
A
#
# COMPACT_ATOMS: atom_id res chain seq x y z
N MET A 1 16.42 5.66 4.75
CA MET A 1 16.77 5.95 3.33
C MET A 1 16.76 7.45 3.13
N ALA A 2 17.62 7.98 2.28
CA ALA A 2 17.72 9.42 2.09
C ALA A 2 16.76 9.90 1.00
N ILE A 3 16.13 11.05 1.18
CA ILE A 3 15.37 11.75 0.15
C ILE A 3 16.33 12.63 -0.64
N LYS A 4 16.36 12.46 -1.95
CA LYS A 4 17.13 13.31 -2.85
C LYS A 4 16.33 14.57 -3.20
N LYS A 5 16.91 15.74 -2.92
CA LYS A 5 16.35 17.05 -3.29
C LYS A 5 16.88 17.49 -4.66
N TYR A 6 16.05 18.15 -5.44
CA TYR A 6 16.47 18.79 -6.68
C TYR A 6 16.88 20.25 -6.45
N GLY A 7 17.81 20.75 -7.25
CA GLY A 7 18.16 22.16 -7.27
C GLY A 7 16.99 23.05 -7.78
N PRO A 8 16.90 24.31 -7.35
CA PRO A 8 15.79 25.22 -7.66
C PRO A 8 15.90 25.84 -9.05
N THR A 9 16.11 25.03 -10.10
CA THR A 9 16.30 25.50 -11.50
C THR A 9 15.02 26.00 -12.15
N THR A 10 13.85 25.54 -11.68
CA THR A 10 12.53 25.97 -12.16
C THR A 10 11.55 26.01 -10.98
N PRO A 11 10.40 26.76 -11.07
CA PRO A 11 9.38 26.77 -10.01
C PRO A 11 8.93 25.35 -9.61
N GLY A 12 8.74 24.46 -10.58
CA GLY A 12 8.33 23.07 -10.30
C GLY A 12 9.40 22.21 -9.65
N ARG A 13 10.69 22.56 -9.80
CA ARG A 13 11.81 21.81 -9.18
C ARG A 13 12.24 22.35 -7.83
N ARG A 14 11.89 23.58 -7.50
CA ARG A 14 12.31 24.23 -6.24
C ARG A 14 12.01 23.40 -4.99
N GLY A 15 10.83 22.80 -4.88
CA GLY A 15 10.44 21.97 -3.75
C GLY A 15 10.37 20.47 -4.07
N MET A 16 10.85 20.06 -5.26
CA MET A 16 10.73 18.67 -5.71
C MET A 16 11.73 17.78 -5.00
N THR A 17 11.25 16.64 -4.54
CA THR A 17 12.07 15.56 -3.99
C THR A 17 11.76 14.22 -4.65
N VAL A 18 12.65 13.27 -4.51
CA VAL A 18 12.46 11.87 -4.93
C VAL A 18 13.09 10.95 -3.91
N THR A 19 12.62 9.72 -3.86
CA THR A 19 13.27 8.65 -3.10
C THR A 19 14.66 8.40 -3.68
N ASP A 20 15.65 8.17 -2.84
CA ASP A 20 16.96 7.71 -3.29
C ASP A 20 16.86 6.22 -3.66
N TYR A 21 17.18 5.93 -4.91
CA TYR A 21 17.17 4.56 -5.45
C TYR A 21 18.56 3.92 -5.47
N SER A 22 19.55 4.48 -4.76
CA SER A 22 20.92 3.96 -4.73
C SER A 22 21.01 2.56 -4.12
N VAL A 23 20.10 2.23 -3.20
CA VAL A 23 19.98 0.89 -2.58
C VAL A 23 19.43 -0.19 -3.51
N LEU A 24 18.88 0.19 -4.65
CA LEU A 24 18.25 -0.76 -5.58
C LEU A 24 19.28 -1.38 -6.52
N SER A 25 19.07 -2.66 -6.81
CA SER A 25 19.84 -3.38 -7.82
C SER A 25 19.50 -2.85 -9.22
N LYS A 26 20.53 -2.54 -10.02
CA LYS A 26 20.37 -2.03 -11.40
C LYS A 26 20.17 -3.19 -12.38
N VAL A 27 19.08 -3.93 -12.22
CA VAL A 27 18.76 -5.12 -13.04
C VAL A 27 17.39 -5.00 -13.69
N ALA A 28 17.20 -5.70 -14.81
CA ALA A 28 15.88 -5.84 -15.41
C ALA A 28 15.03 -6.80 -14.57
N PRO A 29 13.70 -6.55 -14.47
CA PRO A 29 12.82 -7.44 -13.71
C PRO A 29 12.72 -8.83 -14.35
N GLU A 30 12.52 -9.86 -13.52
CA GLU A 30 12.36 -11.25 -13.96
C GLU A 30 11.14 -11.40 -14.87
N ARG A 31 11.36 -11.86 -16.12
CA ARG A 31 10.33 -11.88 -17.16
C ARG A 31 9.19 -12.86 -16.86
N SER A 32 9.50 -14.00 -16.25
CA SER A 32 8.53 -15.03 -15.88
C SER A 32 7.51 -14.56 -14.87
N LEU A 33 7.85 -13.53 -14.06
CA LEU A 33 7.01 -12.96 -13.02
C LEU A 33 6.34 -11.64 -13.45
N LEU A 34 6.31 -11.32 -14.75
CA LEU A 34 5.69 -10.12 -15.28
C LEU A 34 4.41 -10.44 -16.04
N GLU A 35 3.33 -9.77 -15.65
CA GLU A 35 2.04 -9.84 -16.33
C GLU A 35 1.64 -8.50 -16.98
N PRO A 36 0.92 -8.53 -18.12
CA PRO A 36 0.36 -7.33 -18.71
C PRO A 36 -0.71 -6.72 -17.81
N MET A 37 -0.62 -5.41 -17.56
CA MET A 37 -1.58 -4.69 -16.74
C MET A 37 -2.55 -3.89 -17.60
N LYS A 38 -3.80 -4.36 -17.72
CA LYS A 38 -4.87 -3.61 -18.38
C LYS A 38 -5.34 -2.45 -17.49
N LYS A 39 -5.41 -1.24 -18.07
CA LYS A 39 -5.88 -0.04 -17.37
C LYS A 39 -7.34 0.23 -17.72
N HIS A 40 -8.23 0.19 -16.74
CA HIS A 40 -9.65 0.46 -16.92
C HIS A 40 -10.03 1.94 -16.75
N SER A 41 -9.08 2.80 -16.38
CA SER A 41 -9.27 4.25 -16.21
C SER A 41 -10.50 4.63 -15.36
N GLY A 42 -10.72 3.88 -14.28
CA GLY A 42 -11.86 4.08 -13.36
C GLY A 42 -13.22 3.64 -13.88
N ARG A 43 -13.27 2.88 -14.98
CA ARG A 43 -14.52 2.35 -15.55
C ARG A 43 -14.88 1.00 -14.97
N ASN A 44 -16.19 0.76 -14.80
CA ASN A 44 -16.75 -0.53 -14.39
C ASN A 44 -16.92 -1.49 -15.59
N ASN A 45 -17.56 -2.64 -15.35
CA ASN A 45 -17.87 -3.64 -16.40
C ASN A 45 -18.83 -3.13 -17.48
N THR A 46 -19.66 -2.11 -17.18
CA THR A 46 -20.57 -1.47 -18.14
C THR A 46 -19.93 -0.28 -18.88
N GLY A 47 -18.63 -0.02 -18.68
CA GLY A 47 -17.91 1.08 -19.31
C GLY A 47 -18.14 2.46 -18.68
N ARG A 48 -18.96 2.57 -17.64
CA ARG A 48 -19.23 3.83 -16.94
C ARG A 48 -18.12 4.16 -15.95
N ILE A 49 -17.78 5.45 -15.84
CA ILE A 49 -16.79 5.93 -14.87
C ILE A 49 -17.41 5.90 -13.47
N THR A 50 -16.96 4.97 -12.63
CA THR A 50 -17.36 4.85 -11.21
C THR A 50 -16.32 5.44 -10.26
N VAL A 51 -15.07 5.52 -10.70
CA VAL A 51 -13.97 6.16 -9.97
C VAL A 51 -13.38 7.25 -10.86
N ARG A 52 -13.61 8.52 -10.50
CA ARG A 52 -13.14 9.67 -11.27
C ARG A 52 -11.63 9.88 -11.12
N HIS A 53 -11.06 10.70 -11.99
CA HIS A 53 -9.69 11.18 -11.96
C HIS A 53 -8.62 10.07 -12.15
N HIS A 54 -8.97 8.95 -12.77
CA HIS A 54 -8.05 7.90 -13.18
C HIS A 54 -7.89 7.85 -14.69
N GLY A 55 -6.68 7.57 -15.17
CA GLY A 55 -6.40 7.33 -16.58
C GLY A 55 -5.09 7.96 -17.07
N GLY A 56 -4.66 7.51 -18.24
CA GLY A 56 -3.35 7.88 -18.79
C GLY A 56 -2.19 7.30 -17.98
N GLY A 57 -1.08 8.08 -17.91
CA GLY A 57 0.13 7.69 -17.20
C GLY A 57 1.01 6.69 -17.96
N ASN A 58 2.14 6.34 -17.35
CA ASN A 58 3.10 5.43 -17.94
C ASN A 58 2.54 4.03 -18.10
N ARG A 59 2.93 3.32 -19.15
CA ARG A 59 2.67 1.88 -19.29
C ARG A 59 3.51 1.13 -18.27
N THR A 60 2.88 0.25 -17.50
CA THR A 60 3.53 -0.58 -16.48
C THR A 60 3.12 -2.02 -16.67
N LYS A 61 4.03 -2.95 -16.33
CA LYS A 61 3.72 -4.37 -16.17
C LYS A 61 3.53 -4.67 -14.69
N TYR A 62 2.62 -5.58 -14.39
CA TYR A 62 2.42 -6.06 -13.03
C TYR A 62 3.53 -7.05 -12.67
N ARG A 63 4.09 -6.95 -11.45
CA ARG A 63 4.98 -7.94 -10.87
C ARG A 63 4.14 -8.86 -9.98
N VAL A 64 4.18 -10.15 -10.27
CA VAL A 64 3.49 -11.15 -9.46
C VAL A 64 4.24 -11.29 -8.13
N ILE A 65 3.59 -10.87 -7.06
CA ILE A 65 4.16 -10.94 -5.70
C ILE A 65 3.58 -12.16 -4.99
N ASP A 66 4.43 -12.92 -4.35
CA ASP A 66 4.01 -14.01 -3.48
C ASP A 66 3.52 -13.48 -2.13
N PHE A 67 2.21 -13.24 -2.05
CA PHE A 67 1.55 -12.85 -0.81
C PHE A 67 1.16 -14.03 0.09
N LYS A 68 1.24 -15.25 -0.42
CA LYS A 68 0.82 -16.45 0.31
C LYS A 68 1.96 -17.15 1.02
N ARG A 69 3.18 -17.06 0.47
CA ARG A 69 4.38 -17.69 1.04
C ARG A 69 4.18 -19.19 1.34
N GLN A 70 3.64 -19.91 0.34
CA GLN A 70 3.22 -21.31 0.51
C GLN A 70 4.36 -22.32 0.56
N LYS A 71 5.58 -21.96 0.13
CA LYS A 71 6.76 -22.82 0.28
C LYS A 71 7.24 -22.73 1.71
N LEU A 72 6.80 -23.69 2.53
CA LEU A 72 7.15 -23.77 3.95
C LEU A 72 8.48 -24.48 4.12
N ASP A 73 9.27 -24.00 5.09
CA ASP A 73 10.55 -24.55 5.55
C ASP A 73 11.64 -24.67 4.47
N VAL A 74 11.43 -24.03 3.31
CA VAL A 74 12.42 -23.95 2.24
C VAL A 74 13.15 -22.58 2.31
N PRO A 75 14.46 -22.56 2.54
CA PRO A 75 15.22 -21.33 2.54
C PRO A 75 15.30 -20.72 1.14
N ALA A 76 15.18 -19.38 1.07
CA ALA A 76 15.34 -18.62 -0.15
C ALA A 76 16.35 -17.50 0.06
N THR A 77 17.21 -17.27 -0.92
CA THR A 77 18.23 -16.21 -0.89
C THR A 77 17.72 -14.97 -1.64
N VAL A 78 17.89 -13.79 -1.07
CA VAL A 78 17.61 -12.52 -1.72
C VAL A 78 18.65 -12.26 -2.82
N LYS A 79 18.21 -12.25 -4.08
CA LYS A 79 19.09 -12.00 -5.24
C LYS A 79 19.17 -10.51 -5.59
N THR A 80 18.02 -9.81 -5.60
CA THR A 80 17.97 -8.39 -5.96
C THR A 80 16.91 -7.67 -5.14
N ILE A 81 17.10 -6.34 -4.98
CA ILE A 81 16.09 -5.42 -4.45
C ILE A 81 15.71 -4.48 -5.59
N GLU A 82 14.41 -4.41 -5.93
CA GLU A 82 13.94 -3.78 -7.15
C GLU A 82 12.84 -2.73 -6.88
N TYR A 83 12.74 -1.77 -7.79
CA TYR A 83 11.63 -0.84 -7.88
C TYR A 83 10.41 -1.49 -8.53
N ASP A 84 9.23 -1.34 -7.93
CA ASP A 84 7.96 -1.73 -8.53
C ASP A 84 7.08 -0.49 -8.79
N PRO A 85 6.70 -0.20 -10.05
CA PRO A 85 5.83 0.94 -10.38
C PRO A 85 4.38 0.78 -9.92
N ASN A 86 3.98 -0.41 -9.44
CA ASN A 86 2.60 -0.71 -9.04
C ASN A 86 2.37 -0.53 -7.53
N ARG A 87 3.43 -0.32 -6.76
CA ARG A 87 3.36 -0.14 -5.31
C ARG A 87 4.39 0.87 -4.81
N SER A 88 4.18 1.38 -3.62
CA SER A 88 5.09 2.32 -2.98
C SER A 88 6.30 1.65 -2.34
N ALA A 89 6.16 0.39 -1.89
CA ALA A 89 7.23 -0.42 -1.31
C ALA A 89 8.18 -0.95 -2.38
N PHE A 90 9.44 -1.19 -2.02
CA PHE A 90 10.36 -1.98 -2.83
C PHE A 90 10.02 -3.46 -2.76
N ILE A 91 10.49 -4.22 -3.72
CA ILE A 91 10.30 -5.67 -3.81
C ILE A 91 11.67 -6.36 -3.85
N CYS A 92 11.74 -7.58 -3.34
CA CYS A 92 12.91 -8.43 -3.42
C CYS A 92 12.61 -9.63 -4.33
N LEU A 93 13.52 -9.90 -5.25
CA LEU A 93 13.56 -11.19 -5.95
C LEU A 93 14.28 -12.17 -5.05
N ILE A 94 13.59 -13.22 -4.64
CA ILE A 94 14.15 -14.34 -3.88
C ILE A 94 14.26 -15.58 -4.78
N GLU A 95 15.28 -16.37 -4.55
CA GLU A 95 15.47 -17.66 -5.20
C GLU A 95 15.55 -18.75 -4.12
N TYR A 96 14.64 -19.70 -4.21
CA TYR A 96 14.61 -20.86 -3.32
C TYR A 96 15.71 -21.85 -3.67
N THR A 97 16.07 -22.72 -2.74
CA THR A 97 17.09 -23.78 -2.97
C THR A 97 16.76 -24.70 -4.12
N ASP A 98 15.48 -24.82 -4.50
CA ASP A 98 15.00 -25.58 -5.66
C ASP A 98 15.08 -24.80 -6.99
N GLY A 99 15.67 -23.59 -7.01
CA GLY A 99 15.83 -22.75 -8.19
C GLY A 99 14.58 -21.95 -8.58
N VAL A 100 13.45 -22.09 -7.86
CA VAL A 100 12.24 -21.32 -8.14
C VAL A 100 12.43 -19.88 -7.64
N LYS A 101 12.08 -18.91 -8.50
CA LYS A 101 12.13 -17.49 -8.18
C LYS A 101 10.77 -16.95 -7.82
N SER A 102 10.71 -16.03 -6.87
CA SER A 102 9.49 -15.31 -6.48
C SER A 102 9.80 -13.87 -6.07
N TYR A 103 8.85 -12.96 -6.28
CA TYR A 103 8.91 -11.62 -5.69
C TYR A 103 8.21 -11.57 -4.35
N ILE A 104 8.83 -10.91 -3.39
CA ILE A 104 8.23 -10.58 -2.09
C ILE A 104 8.30 -9.07 -1.86
N ILE A 105 7.48 -8.54 -0.94
CA ILE A 105 7.65 -7.17 -0.47
C ILE A 105 8.94 -7.12 0.37
N CYS A 106 9.81 -6.15 0.05
CA CYS A 106 11.05 -5.95 0.76
C CYS A 106 10.79 -5.34 2.14
N PRO A 107 11.17 -5.97 3.25
CA PRO A 107 11.22 -5.32 4.55
C PRO A 107 12.40 -4.37 4.65
N GLU A 108 12.34 -3.45 5.59
CA GLU A 108 13.46 -2.57 5.91
C GLU A 108 14.61 -3.38 6.52
N GLY A 109 15.85 -3.05 6.13
CA GLY A 109 17.06 -3.69 6.63
C GLY A 109 17.48 -4.97 5.91
N LEU A 110 16.63 -5.55 5.06
CA LEU A 110 16.98 -6.74 4.28
C LEU A 110 17.97 -6.37 3.16
N LYS A 111 19.00 -7.20 2.99
CA LYS A 111 20.08 -6.99 2.00
C LYS A 111 20.13 -8.11 0.98
N VAL A 112 20.79 -7.84 -0.14
CA VAL A 112 21.12 -8.88 -1.14
C VAL A 112 22.06 -9.89 -0.51
N GLY A 113 21.77 -11.18 -0.66
CA GLY A 113 22.50 -12.28 -0.05
C GLY A 113 21.86 -12.82 1.24
N ASP A 114 20.96 -12.06 1.88
CA ASP A 114 20.25 -12.54 3.08
C ASP A 114 19.34 -13.72 2.74
N THR A 115 19.12 -14.58 3.73
CA THR A 115 18.23 -15.74 3.62
C THR A 115 16.90 -15.45 4.30
N VAL A 116 15.80 -15.79 3.63
CA VAL A 116 14.44 -15.69 4.16
C VAL A 116 13.74 -17.05 4.12
N ILE A 117 12.98 -17.36 5.16
CA ILE A 117 12.27 -18.63 5.33
C ILE A 117 10.81 -18.33 5.69
N SER A 118 9.91 -19.21 5.27
CA SER A 118 8.51 -19.20 5.67
C SER A 118 8.19 -20.52 6.36
N GLY A 119 7.67 -20.47 7.56
CA GLY A 119 7.35 -21.70 8.31
C GLY A 119 7.15 -21.41 9.79
N ALA A 120 6.65 -22.41 10.51
CA ALA A 120 6.40 -22.29 11.95
C ALA A 120 7.70 -22.23 12.78
N THR A 121 8.77 -22.82 12.25
CA THR A 121 10.08 -22.92 12.92
C THR A 121 11.07 -21.83 12.49
N ALA A 122 10.64 -20.90 11.64
CA ALA A 122 11.52 -19.83 11.13
C ALA A 122 11.96 -18.88 12.25
N ASP A 123 13.20 -18.40 12.19
CA ASP A 123 13.75 -17.39 13.11
C ASP A 123 12.97 -16.06 13.04
N ILE A 124 12.98 -15.30 14.13
CA ILE A 124 12.39 -13.95 14.20
C ILE A 124 13.36 -12.95 13.55
N LYS A 125 13.49 -13.04 12.24
CA LYS A 125 14.35 -12.15 11.42
C LYS A 125 13.50 -11.39 10.38
N PRO A 126 13.88 -10.15 10.00
CA PRO A 126 13.15 -9.41 8.98
C PRO A 126 13.05 -10.19 7.67
N GLY A 127 11.84 -10.28 7.11
CA GLY A 127 11.54 -11.01 5.88
C GLY A 127 11.02 -12.45 6.07
N ASN A 128 11.23 -13.04 7.25
CA ASN A 128 10.66 -14.35 7.56
C ASN A 128 9.15 -14.26 7.78
N CYS A 129 8.43 -15.28 7.33
CA CYS A 129 6.98 -15.37 7.43
C CYS A 129 6.60 -16.51 8.37
N LEU A 130 5.85 -16.16 9.43
CA LEU A 130 5.42 -17.11 10.46
C LEU A 130 3.92 -16.97 10.74
N PRO A 131 3.28 -18.03 11.26
CA PRO A 131 1.96 -17.92 11.88
C PRO A 131 2.04 -17.09 13.18
N PHE A 132 0.98 -16.35 13.52
CA PHE A 132 0.96 -15.51 14.73
C PHE A 132 1.24 -16.31 16.01
N GLU A 133 0.87 -17.57 16.04
CA GLU A 133 1.13 -18.47 17.16
C GLU A 133 2.59 -18.47 17.58
N ASN A 134 3.51 -18.44 16.61
CA ASN A 134 4.96 -18.56 16.83
C ASN A 134 5.69 -17.21 16.92
N ILE A 135 4.98 -16.08 16.73
CA ILE A 135 5.59 -14.75 16.78
C ILE A 135 5.53 -14.20 18.21
N PRO A 136 6.61 -13.74 18.83
CA PRO A 136 6.59 -13.11 20.15
C PRO A 136 5.73 -11.84 20.19
N VAL A 137 5.09 -11.59 21.33
CA VAL A 137 4.37 -10.33 21.60
C VAL A 137 5.36 -9.16 21.56
N GLY A 138 4.91 -8.01 21.07
CA GLY A 138 5.74 -6.81 20.89
C GLY A 138 6.42 -6.72 19.52
N THR A 139 6.47 -7.81 18.74
CA THR A 139 7.12 -7.86 17.43
C THR A 139 6.46 -6.93 16.40
N ILE A 140 7.29 -6.26 15.61
CA ILE A 140 6.85 -5.44 14.47
C ILE A 140 6.64 -6.35 13.26
N LEU A 141 5.52 -6.15 12.57
CA LEU A 141 5.02 -7.01 11.51
C LEU A 141 4.54 -6.22 10.30
N HIS A 142 4.57 -6.86 9.14
CA HIS A 142 3.93 -6.40 7.91
C HIS A 142 3.36 -7.59 7.12
N ASN A 143 2.75 -7.34 5.96
CA ASN A 143 2.15 -8.39 5.14
C ASN A 143 1.27 -9.35 5.94
N ILE A 144 0.29 -8.79 6.63
CA ILE A 144 -0.57 -9.54 7.55
C ILE A 144 -1.74 -10.18 6.79
N GLU A 145 -1.93 -11.47 7.02
CA GLU A 145 -3.07 -12.24 6.57
C GLU A 145 -4.27 -12.03 7.49
N LEU A 146 -5.48 -12.01 6.93
CA LEU A 146 -6.73 -11.88 7.69
C LEU A 146 -7.51 -13.19 7.83
N TYR A 147 -7.34 -14.08 6.87
CA TYR A 147 -7.97 -15.40 6.83
C TYR A 147 -6.93 -16.40 6.36
N PRO A 148 -6.80 -17.54 7.01
CA PRO A 148 -5.78 -18.53 6.68
C PRO A 148 -5.82 -18.93 5.19
N GLY A 149 -4.65 -18.96 4.55
CA GLY A 149 -4.47 -19.36 3.16
C GLY A 149 -4.89 -18.34 2.11
N ARG A 150 -5.42 -17.17 2.49
CA ARG A 150 -5.75 -16.08 1.54
C ARG A 150 -4.55 -15.23 1.13
N GLY A 151 -3.49 -15.27 1.91
CA GLY A 151 -2.32 -14.45 1.72
C GLY A 151 -2.45 -13.05 2.33
N ALA A 152 -1.36 -12.31 2.33
CA ALA A 152 -1.24 -11.02 2.98
C ALA A 152 -2.21 -9.97 2.41
N GLN A 153 -2.94 -9.28 3.28
CA GLN A 153 -3.94 -8.26 2.93
C GLN A 153 -3.68 -6.90 3.57
N LEU A 154 -3.11 -6.86 4.78
CA LEU A 154 -2.85 -5.63 5.52
C LEU A 154 -1.36 -5.31 5.58
N VAL A 155 -1.06 -4.03 5.82
CA VAL A 155 0.30 -3.51 6.07
C VAL A 155 1.28 -3.87 4.95
N ARG A 156 0.99 -3.41 3.72
CA ARG A 156 1.78 -3.71 2.51
C ARG A 156 2.42 -2.47 1.86
N SER A 157 1.99 -1.28 2.26
CA SER A 157 2.50 -0.02 1.68
C SER A 157 3.82 0.38 2.33
N ALA A 158 4.62 1.18 1.61
CA ALA A 158 5.91 1.67 2.06
C ALA A 158 5.86 2.26 3.48
N GLY A 159 6.86 1.95 4.29
CA GLY A 159 7.01 2.46 5.64
C GLY A 159 5.98 1.98 6.66
N ASN A 160 4.97 1.23 6.25
CA ASN A 160 3.95 0.75 7.17
C ASN A 160 4.46 -0.42 8.04
N MET A 161 4.00 -0.43 9.28
CA MET A 161 4.23 -1.50 10.25
C MET A 161 2.99 -1.69 11.12
N ALA A 162 2.79 -2.89 11.61
CA ALA A 162 1.86 -3.22 12.69
C ALA A 162 2.62 -3.83 13.84
N GLN A 163 2.03 -3.86 15.02
CA GLN A 163 2.63 -4.47 16.21
C GLN A 163 1.70 -5.52 16.77
N LEU A 164 2.26 -6.68 17.13
CA LEU A 164 1.55 -7.72 17.87
C LEU A 164 1.49 -7.32 19.34
N MET A 165 0.29 -7.10 19.87
CA MET A 165 0.07 -6.59 21.22
C MET A 165 -0.18 -7.70 22.25
N ALA A 166 -0.98 -8.70 21.88
CA ALA A 166 -1.34 -9.82 22.75
C ALA A 166 -1.79 -11.04 21.92
N LYS A 167 -1.88 -12.19 22.58
CA LYS A 167 -2.45 -13.43 22.03
C LYS A 167 -3.42 -13.99 23.05
N GLU A 168 -4.70 -14.02 22.72
CA GLU A 168 -5.75 -14.45 23.63
C GLU A 168 -6.89 -15.13 22.86
N ASN A 169 -7.52 -16.13 23.45
CA ASN A 169 -8.72 -16.78 22.92
C ASN A 169 -8.64 -17.24 21.44
N GLY A 170 -7.47 -17.73 21.02
CA GLY A 170 -7.25 -18.16 19.64
C GLY A 170 -7.03 -17.01 18.63
N TYR A 171 -6.88 -15.76 19.12
CA TYR A 171 -6.63 -14.58 18.30
C TYR A 171 -5.35 -13.85 18.71
N ALA A 172 -4.72 -13.25 17.73
CA ALA A 172 -3.66 -12.25 17.87
C ALA A 172 -4.28 -10.86 17.85
N LEU A 173 -4.07 -10.06 18.88
CA LEU A 173 -4.44 -8.64 18.91
C LEU A 173 -3.31 -7.83 18.27
N ILE A 174 -3.61 -7.18 17.14
CA ILE A 174 -2.65 -6.37 16.40
C ILE A 174 -3.04 -4.89 16.42
N ARG A 175 -2.05 -4.02 16.56
CA ARG A 175 -2.17 -2.57 16.37
C ARG A 175 -1.75 -2.23 14.94
N LEU A 176 -2.70 -1.75 14.14
CA LEU A 176 -2.48 -1.35 12.75
C LEU A 176 -1.86 0.06 12.64
N PRO A 177 -1.30 0.44 11.47
CA PRO A 177 -0.74 1.79 11.24
C PRO A 177 -1.75 2.93 11.50
N SER A 178 -3.03 2.68 11.28
CA SER A 178 -4.12 3.64 11.56
C SER A 178 -4.39 3.86 13.05
N GLY A 179 -3.78 3.07 13.94
CA GLY A 179 -4.10 3.00 15.37
C GLY A 179 -5.28 2.09 15.71
N GLU A 180 -5.95 1.47 14.73
CA GLU A 180 -6.98 0.47 14.97
C GLU A 180 -6.37 -0.78 15.62
N MET A 181 -7.02 -1.28 16.69
CA MET A 181 -6.68 -2.55 17.32
C MET A 181 -7.66 -3.62 16.84
N ARG A 182 -7.12 -4.70 16.28
CA ARG A 182 -7.91 -5.73 15.63
C ARG A 182 -7.43 -7.13 15.98
N ASN A 183 -8.38 -8.03 16.16
CA ASN A 183 -8.14 -9.46 16.33
C ASN A 183 -7.98 -10.14 14.96
N VAL A 184 -6.99 -11.03 14.87
CA VAL A 184 -6.71 -11.89 13.72
C VAL A 184 -6.49 -13.30 14.23
N PRO A 185 -7.02 -14.35 13.57
CA PRO A 185 -6.80 -15.74 14.01
C PRO A 185 -5.30 -16.08 14.14
N LEU A 186 -4.92 -16.86 15.14
CA LEU A 186 -3.51 -17.22 15.41
C LEU A 186 -2.85 -18.02 14.27
N ASN A 187 -3.62 -18.78 13.52
CA ASN A 187 -3.15 -19.55 12.37
C ASN A 187 -2.96 -18.73 11.09
N CYS A 188 -3.29 -17.43 11.08
CA CYS A 188 -2.92 -16.51 10.02
C CYS A 188 -1.42 -16.20 10.07
N THR A 189 -0.84 -15.88 8.91
CA THR A 189 0.58 -15.58 8.78
C THR A 189 0.85 -14.08 8.74
N ALA A 190 2.05 -13.70 9.16
CA ALA A 190 2.58 -12.35 9.04
C ALA A 190 4.09 -12.41 8.77
N VAL A 191 4.62 -11.36 8.15
CA VAL A 191 6.05 -11.22 7.89
C VAL A 191 6.67 -10.29 8.93
N ILE A 192 7.83 -10.69 9.47
CA ILE A 192 8.57 -9.94 10.48
C ILE A 192 9.20 -8.69 9.88
N GLY A 193 9.12 -7.57 10.60
CA GLY A 193 9.75 -6.29 10.26
C GLY A 193 8.79 -5.25 9.70
N GLN A 194 9.33 -4.09 9.37
CA GLN A 194 8.64 -2.94 8.74
C GLN A 194 8.82 -3.00 7.23
N VAL A 195 7.87 -2.48 6.47
CA VAL A 195 7.98 -2.35 5.00
C VAL A 195 9.02 -1.31 4.64
N SER A 196 9.84 -1.57 3.63
CA SER A 196 10.87 -0.68 3.09
C SER A 196 10.32 0.65 2.57
N ASN A 197 11.23 1.56 2.17
CA ASN A 197 10.92 2.88 1.60
C ASN A 197 10.15 3.78 2.58
N ILE A 198 10.60 3.87 3.82
CA ILE A 198 9.96 4.58 4.94
C ILE A 198 9.66 6.04 4.58
N ASP A 199 10.58 6.72 3.89
CA ASP A 199 10.44 8.15 3.53
C ASP A 199 9.51 8.41 2.33
N HIS A 200 8.79 7.41 1.84
CA HIS A 200 7.93 7.57 0.64
C HIS A 200 6.88 8.67 0.81
N GLU A 201 6.29 8.81 1.99
CA GLU A 201 5.27 9.84 2.28
C GLU A 201 5.84 11.26 2.29
N ASN A 202 7.13 11.42 2.58
CA ASN A 202 7.82 12.71 2.63
C ASN A 202 8.24 13.23 1.25
N VAL A 203 7.98 12.45 0.17
CA VAL A 203 8.34 12.83 -1.20
C VAL A 203 7.39 13.89 -1.73
N ASN A 204 7.94 15.04 -2.11
CA ASN A 204 7.21 16.11 -2.78
C ASN A 204 7.32 15.97 -4.30
N LEU A 205 6.18 15.77 -4.96
CA LEU A 205 6.14 15.59 -6.42
C LEU A 205 6.52 16.85 -7.21
N GLY A 206 6.32 18.04 -6.64
CA GLY A 206 6.74 19.34 -7.17
C GLY A 206 5.93 19.86 -8.35
N LYS A 207 5.43 19.01 -9.24
CA LYS A 207 4.67 19.43 -10.42
C LYS A 207 3.53 18.48 -10.79
N ALA A 208 2.47 19.02 -11.38
CA ALA A 208 1.28 18.27 -11.80
C ALA A 208 1.59 17.16 -12.83
N GLY A 209 2.59 17.37 -13.70
CA GLY A 209 3.01 16.37 -14.68
C GLY A 209 3.45 15.04 -14.07
N ARG A 210 4.10 15.05 -12.89
CA ARG A 210 4.43 13.80 -12.20
C ARG A 210 3.19 13.02 -11.75
N LYS A 211 2.15 13.71 -11.25
CA LYS A 211 0.85 13.06 -10.95
C LYS A 211 0.22 12.48 -12.22
N ARG A 212 0.31 13.18 -13.36
CA ARG A 212 -0.19 12.68 -14.66
C ARG A 212 0.49 11.39 -15.08
N HIS A 213 1.82 11.29 -14.92
CA HIS A 213 2.58 10.05 -15.19
C HIS A 213 2.15 8.88 -14.26
N MET A 214 1.66 9.17 -13.07
CA MET A 214 1.12 8.19 -12.11
C MET A 214 -0.36 7.81 -12.38
N SER A 215 -0.90 8.17 -13.55
CA SER A 215 -2.30 7.91 -13.94
C SER A 215 -3.35 8.73 -13.17
N VAL A 216 -2.96 9.80 -12.49
CA VAL A 216 -3.89 10.71 -11.81
C VAL A 216 -4.28 11.84 -12.77
N ARG A 217 -5.55 11.94 -13.14
CA ARG A 217 -6.09 13.02 -13.97
C ARG A 217 -6.41 14.25 -13.13
N PRO A 218 -6.40 15.47 -13.71
CA PRO A 218 -6.85 16.68 -13.05
C PRO A 218 -8.31 16.57 -12.63
N GLY A 219 -8.67 17.21 -11.51
CA GLY A 219 -10.04 17.31 -11.02
C GLY A 219 -10.53 18.75 -11.07
N SER A 220 -11.76 18.97 -11.57
CA SER A 220 -12.46 20.25 -11.50
C SER A 220 -13.18 20.39 -10.17
N ARG A 221 -13.17 21.59 -9.59
CA ARG A 221 -13.92 21.92 -8.37
C ARG A 221 -15.41 22.02 -8.68
N GLY A 222 -16.29 21.66 -7.75
CA GLY A 222 -17.72 21.84 -7.91
C GLY A 222 -18.15 23.29 -8.19
N SER A 223 -17.47 24.26 -7.58
CA SER A 223 -17.73 25.69 -7.75
C SER A 223 -17.43 26.26 -9.15
N VAL A 224 -16.77 25.51 -10.04
CA VAL A 224 -16.52 25.90 -11.44
C VAL A 224 -17.38 25.10 -12.43
N MET A 225 -18.34 24.35 -11.92
CA MET A 225 -19.31 23.61 -12.70
C MET A 225 -20.64 24.36 -12.79
N ASN A 226 -21.53 23.87 -13.66
CA ASN A 226 -22.91 24.39 -13.73
C ASN A 226 -23.77 23.87 -12.57
N PRO A 227 -24.90 24.55 -12.24
CA PRO A 227 -25.78 24.13 -11.14
C PRO A 227 -26.36 22.70 -11.30
N ASN A 228 -26.54 22.23 -12.52
CA ASN A 228 -27.00 20.88 -12.83
C ASN A 228 -25.91 19.79 -12.61
N ASP A 229 -24.62 20.17 -12.61
CA ASP A 229 -23.53 19.22 -12.52
C ASP A 229 -23.04 19.02 -11.08
N HIS A 230 -23.20 20.04 -10.24
CA HIS A 230 -22.73 20.01 -8.86
C HIS A 230 -23.54 20.96 -7.95
N PRO A 231 -23.86 20.59 -6.70
CA PRO A 231 -24.53 21.47 -5.74
C PRO A 231 -23.85 22.81 -5.49
N HIS A 232 -22.51 22.89 -5.71
CA HIS A 232 -21.75 24.15 -5.58
C HIS A 232 -21.64 24.92 -6.89
N GLY A 233 -22.30 24.48 -7.95
CA GLY A 233 -22.21 25.10 -9.26
C GLY A 233 -23.02 26.37 -9.39
N GLY A 234 -22.68 27.18 -10.40
CA GLY A 234 -23.35 28.44 -10.70
C GLY A 234 -22.77 29.66 -10.00
N GLY A 235 -23.40 30.81 -10.23
CA GLY A 235 -22.99 32.12 -9.70
C GLY A 235 -22.03 32.88 -10.62
N GLU A 236 -21.81 34.15 -10.28
CA GLU A 236 -20.90 35.04 -10.98
C GLU A 236 -19.48 34.97 -10.39
N GLY A 237 -18.48 34.88 -11.27
CA GLY A 237 -17.07 34.91 -10.90
C GLY A 237 -16.69 33.80 -9.90
N ARG A 238 -16.06 34.17 -8.79
CA ARG A 238 -15.70 33.26 -7.71
C ARG A 238 -16.79 33.17 -6.65
N ALA A 239 -17.90 32.49 -6.99
CA ALA A 239 -19.01 32.31 -6.08
C ALA A 239 -18.67 31.40 -4.88
N PRO A 240 -19.26 31.62 -3.68
CA PRO A 240 -19.18 30.72 -2.54
C PRO A 240 -19.95 29.42 -2.80
N ILE A 241 -19.81 28.44 -1.91
CA ILE A 241 -20.46 27.13 -2.05
C ILE A 241 -21.98 27.18 -1.82
N GLY A 242 -22.53 28.24 -1.23
CA GLY A 242 -23.96 28.45 -1.04
C GLY A 242 -24.69 27.48 -0.09
N HIS A 243 -23.94 26.65 0.65
CA HIS A 243 -24.46 25.66 1.60
C HIS A 243 -23.78 25.77 2.96
N SER A 244 -24.39 25.22 4.00
CA SER A 244 -23.83 25.20 5.36
C SER A 244 -22.49 24.44 5.47
N GLY A 245 -22.17 23.60 4.50
CA GLY A 245 -20.91 22.87 4.42
C GLY A 245 -20.67 22.31 3.02
N PRO A 246 -19.43 21.83 2.73
CA PRO A 246 -19.11 21.28 1.42
C PRO A 246 -19.88 20.00 1.14
N MET A 247 -20.38 19.87 -0.07
CA MET A 247 -21.16 18.72 -0.57
C MET A 247 -20.40 17.95 -1.64
N THR A 248 -20.76 16.67 -1.77
CA THR A 248 -20.36 15.82 -2.89
C THR A 248 -21.23 16.13 -4.11
N PRO A 249 -20.87 15.70 -5.34
CA PRO A 249 -21.71 15.85 -6.53
C PRO A 249 -23.11 15.23 -6.40
N TRP A 250 -23.31 14.33 -5.47
CA TRP A 250 -24.58 13.67 -5.18
C TRP A 250 -25.35 14.29 -4.00
N GLY A 251 -24.98 15.50 -3.56
CA GLY A 251 -25.68 16.23 -2.52
C GLY A 251 -25.47 15.74 -1.07
N LYS A 252 -24.51 14.84 -0.86
CA LYS A 252 -24.16 14.36 0.49
C LYS A 252 -23.05 15.23 1.09
N PRO A 253 -23.02 15.43 2.42
CA PRO A 253 -21.88 16.13 3.07
C PRO A 253 -20.54 15.50 2.68
N ALA A 254 -19.58 16.34 2.24
CA ALA A 254 -18.27 15.88 1.81
C ALA A 254 -17.34 15.58 2.99
N LEU A 255 -17.55 16.23 4.13
CA LEU A 255 -16.75 16.09 5.36
C LEU A 255 -17.61 15.62 6.52
N GLY A 256 -17.03 14.86 7.43
CA GLY A 256 -17.65 14.42 8.69
C GLY A 256 -18.67 13.28 8.58
N LEU A 257 -19.16 12.96 7.39
CA LEU A 257 -20.13 11.88 7.21
C LEU A 257 -19.46 10.51 7.37
N LYS A 258 -19.90 9.73 8.36
CA LYS A 258 -19.44 8.36 8.56
C LYS A 258 -20.18 7.43 7.59
N THR A 259 -19.46 6.93 6.56
CA THR A 259 -20.04 6.09 5.50
C THR A 259 -19.93 4.59 5.76
N ARG A 260 -19.20 4.17 6.81
CA ARG A 260 -19.14 2.75 7.18
C ARG A 260 -20.52 2.25 7.60
N LYS A 261 -21.00 1.19 6.97
CA LYS A 261 -22.26 0.54 7.37
C LYS A 261 -22.13 0.00 8.81
N HIS A 262 -23.23 0.14 9.57
CA HIS A 262 -23.34 -0.48 10.90
C HIS A 262 -23.43 -2.01 10.78
N HIS A 263 -23.07 -2.72 11.84
CA HIS A 263 -23.20 -4.18 11.94
C HIS A 263 -22.48 -4.99 10.84
N LYS A 264 -21.29 -4.54 10.40
CA LYS A 264 -20.45 -5.36 9.53
C LYS A 264 -19.92 -6.57 10.30
N ARG A 265 -19.81 -7.73 9.63
CA ARG A 265 -19.25 -8.97 10.21
C ARG A 265 -17.86 -8.76 10.84
N SER A 266 -17.06 -7.85 10.25
CA SER A 266 -15.72 -7.49 10.76
C SER A 266 -15.74 -6.68 12.06
N ASP A 267 -16.90 -6.16 12.51
CA ASP A 267 -16.97 -5.35 13.74
C ASP A 267 -16.66 -6.20 15.00
N LYS A 268 -16.97 -7.49 14.97
CA LYS A 268 -16.63 -8.45 16.04
C LYS A 268 -15.11 -8.60 16.28
N LEU A 269 -14.31 -8.32 15.25
CA LEU A 269 -12.86 -8.46 15.29
C LEU A 269 -12.14 -7.12 15.58
N ILE A 270 -12.86 -6.00 15.66
CA ILE A 270 -12.28 -4.68 15.94
C ILE A 270 -12.49 -4.36 17.42
N VAL A 271 -11.41 -4.35 18.20
CA VAL A 271 -11.42 -4.05 19.62
C VAL A 271 -11.47 -2.53 19.84
N LYS A 272 -10.62 -1.78 19.13
CA LYS A 272 -10.58 -0.31 19.18
C LYS A 272 -10.47 0.25 17.77
N ARG A 273 -11.33 1.19 17.43
CA ARG A 273 -11.28 1.89 16.12
C ARG A 273 -10.22 2.99 16.11
N ALA A 274 -9.70 3.28 14.94
CA ALA A 274 -8.81 4.42 14.73
C ALA A 274 -9.51 5.73 15.13
N GLY A 275 -8.81 6.64 15.80
CA GLY A 275 -9.34 7.96 16.19
C GLY A 275 -10.31 7.97 17.37
N LYS A 276 -10.36 6.89 18.16
CA LYS A 276 -11.10 6.84 19.44
C LYS A 276 -10.17 6.55 20.60
#